data_5148330e24a96ea4cfba03b7725fe1b8
#
_entry.id   5148330e24a96ea4cfba03b7725fe1b8
#
_cell.length_a   1.000
_cell.length_b   1.000
_cell.length_c   1.000
_cell.angle_alpha   90.00
_cell.angle_beta   90.00
_cell.angle_gamma   90.00
#
_symmetry.space_group_name_H-M   'P 1'
#
loop_
_entity.id
_entity.type
_entity.pdbx_description
1 polymer ?
#
loop_
_entity_poly.entity_id
_entity_poly.type
_entity_poly.pdbx_seq_one_letter_code
_entity_poly.pdbx_strand_id
1 'polypeptide(L)'
;MNYTPPIDSTDPNAPFVDADPANGKEGSIIPAGALENPQREIINAIQDAGLTPSKTDKTQLKQAINKKVQAMVAQCQAAVQGFIGSDVDLSAGTSTTKVPQMKHIDQKQPAVLIADRLYQGQNLATKFASEISSYANVWAWMQARIRANNFAGIHVGDYIPFSTTAGTVGTSSVGAASFNAQIAGIDTYYGFGDAEVPHHIDFITKEVFPLEVKWNPIDNNNGTSTENHPWLASALYGILNGVNNYSTSAYGNVAHGINAAGKGMLQRLPTDLQNVIVTKRMLIEKRYSSSGLLTASNGWDWNDMGKLWVPNEIEVYGCQVWSASFPNAEVQAWASHGAVQYPLFATTGGRICNRVKAIAGSPSSRSTWWLCVAHGGASPGACVVGGGGDAGGNLTTYAGIRAPL
;
A
#
# COMPACT_ATOMS: atom_id res chain seq x y z
N MET A 1 55.55 -11.58 -10.28
CA MET A 1 56.80 -12.38 -10.40
C MET A 1 56.71 -13.19 -11.67
N ASN A 2 57.73 -13.13 -12.55
CA ASN A 2 57.81 -14.02 -13.69
C ASN A 2 58.77 -15.18 -13.35
N TYR A 3 58.51 -16.34 -13.93
CA TYR A 3 59.40 -17.49 -13.79
C TYR A 3 60.77 -17.15 -14.40
N THR A 4 61.86 -17.54 -13.75
CA THR A 4 63.19 -17.35 -14.21
C THR A 4 63.79 -18.75 -14.50
N PRO A 5 63.99 -19.13 -15.78
CA PRO A 5 64.45 -20.45 -16.14
C PRO A 5 65.98 -20.66 -15.81
N PRO A 6 66.48 -21.88 -15.90
CA PRO A 6 67.91 -22.14 -15.78
C PRO A 6 68.76 -21.30 -16.75
N ILE A 7 69.99 -20.94 -16.37
CA ILE A 7 70.88 -20.04 -17.17
C ILE A 7 71.14 -20.57 -18.58
N ASP A 8 71.26 -21.88 -18.73
CA ASP A 8 71.60 -22.51 -19.98
C ASP A 8 70.42 -22.94 -20.84
N SER A 9 69.23 -22.55 -20.45
CA SER A 9 67.98 -22.85 -21.20
C SER A 9 67.58 -21.72 -22.11
N THR A 10 67.21 -22.01 -23.33
CA THR A 10 66.52 -21.10 -24.26
C THR A 10 65.00 -21.15 -24.15
N ASP A 11 64.51 -22.15 -23.44
CA ASP A 11 63.07 -22.26 -23.16
C ASP A 11 62.72 -21.42 -21.92
N PRO A 12 61.84 -20.39 -22.04
CA PRO A 12 61.45 -19.54 -20.93
C PRO A 12 60.68 -20.28 -19.82
N ASN A 13 60.19 -21.49 -20.11
CA ASN A 13 59.48 -22.34 -19.16
C ASN A 13 60.18 -23.59 -18.75
N ALA A 14 61.53 -23.73 -19.11
CA ALA A 14 62.30 -24.90 -18.78
C ALA A 14 62.32 -25.16 -17.26
N PRO A 15 62.04 -26.38 -16.80
CA PRO A 15 62.09 -26.71 -15.37
C PRO A 15 63.54 -26.81 -14.91
N PHE A 16 63.79 -26.54 -13.63
CA PHE A 16 65.07 -26.92 -12.99
C PHE A 16 65.10 -28.42 -12.82
N VAL A 17 66.27 -29.00 -13.10
CA VAL A 17 66.51 -30.43 -12.95
C VAL A 17 67.66 -30.67 -11.97
N ASP A 18 67.53 -31.73 -11.16
CA ASP A 18 68.57 -32.12 -10.24
C ASP A 18 69.78 -32.79 -10.98
N ALA A 19 70.98 -32.65 -10.43
CA ALA A 19 72.13 -33.39 -10.89
C ALA A 19 71.91 -34.90 -10.62
N ASP A 20 72.26 -35.72 -11.63
CA ASP A 20 72.29 -37.17 -11.50
C ASP A 20 73.71 -37.69 -11.92
N PRO A 21 74.68 -37.58 -11.01
CA PRO A 21 76.04 -37.95 -11.29
C PRO A 21 76.19 -39.41 -11.68
N ALA A 22 75.32 -40.31 -11.23
CA ALA A 22 75.35 -41.74 -11.57
C ALA A 22 75.06 -41.98 -13.06
N ASN A 23 74.31 -41.12 -13.72
CA ASN A 23 73.90 -41.15 -15.12
C ASN A 23 74.58 -40.05 -15.95
N GLY A 24 75.61 -39.36 -15.40
CA GLY A 24 76.32 -38.30 -16.07
C GLY A 24 75.57 -37.05 -16.41
N LYS A 25 74.45 -36.75 -15.66
CA LYS A 25 73.66 -35.56 -15.87
C LYS A 25 74.11 -34.47 -14.92
N GLU A 26 74.35 -33.29 -15.45
CA GLU A 26 74.57 -32.08 -14.68
C GLU A 26 73.24 -31.48 -14.29
N GLY A 27 73.14 -30.92 -13.08
CA GLY A 27 71.93 -30.19 -12.62
C GLY A 27 71.82 -28.79 -13.22
N SER A 28 70.70 -28.22 -13.21
CA SER A 28 70.47 -26.87 -13.72
C SER A 28 71.21 -25.80 -12.91
N ILE A 29 71.88 -24.88 -13.61
CA ILE A 29 72.46 -23.70 -12.98
C ILE A 29 71.35 -22.69 -12.66
N ILE A 30 71.21 -22.35 -11.37
CA ILE A 30 70.20 -21.45 -10.87
C ILE A 30 70.63 -19.99 -11.04
N PRO A 31 69.96 -19.18 -11.84
CA PRO A 31 70.26 -17.75 -11.93
C PRO A 31 69.97 -17.04 -10.61
N ALA A 32 70.70 -16.01 -10.27
CA ALA A 32 70.54 -15.24 -9.03
C ALA A 32 69.12 -14.70 -8.88
N GLY A 33 68.52 -14.25 -9.99
CA GLY A 33 67.12 -13.73 -9.97
C GLY A 33 66.06 -14.76 -9.59
N ALA A 34 66.36 -16.07 -9.85
CA ALA A 34 65.38 -17.11 -9.42
C ALA A 34 65.30 -17.26 -7.89
N LEU A 35 66.35 -16.90 -7.18
CA LEU A 35 66.36 -16.90 -5.71
C LEU A 35 66.05 -15.52 -5.12
N GLU A 36 66.58 -14.46 -5.73
CA GLU A 36 66.44 -13.10 -5.20
C GLU A 36 65.01 -12.50 -5.37
N ASN A 37 64.42 -12.68 -6.55
CA ASN A 37 63.13 -12.09 -6.84
C ASN A 37 62.02 -12.57 -5.88
N PRO A 38 61.85 -13.89 -5.60
CA PRO A 38 60.89 -14.35 -4.62
C PRO A 38 61.12 -13.79 -3.21
N GLN A 39 62.40 -13.70 -2.81
CA GLN A 39 62.75 -13.15 -1.49
C GLN A 39 62.38 -11.67 -1.41
N ARG A 40 62.64 -10.87 -2.45
CA ARG A 40 62.29 -9.45 -2.50
C ARG A 40 60.77 -9.27 -2.44
N GLU A 41 59.99 -10.08 -3.19
CA GLU A 41 58.55 -10.00 -3.15
C GLU A 41 57.96 -10.35 -1.76
N ILE A 42 58.50 -11.40 -1.12
CA ILE A 42 58.10 -11.76 0.24
C ILE A 42 58.43 -10.65 1.23
N ILE A 43 59.62 -10.04 1.11
CA ILE A 43 60.04 -8.92 1.96
C ILE A 43 59.11 -7.72 1.76
N ASN A 44 58.79 -7.38 0.51
CA ASN A 44 57.86 -6.30 0.19
C ASN A 44 56.47 -6.57 0.78
N ALA A 45 55.95 -7.80 0.64
CA ALA A 45 54.65 -8.18 1.21
C ALA A 45 54.63 -8.05 2.77
N ILE A 46 55.73 -8.39 3.43
CA ILE A 46 55.91 -8.26 4.88
C ILE A 46 55.95 -6.78 5.27
N GLN A 47 56.68 -5.95 4.54
CA GLN A 47 56.79 -4.50 4.78
C GLN A 47 55.43 -3.80 4.54
N ASP A 48 54.75 -4.14 3.45
CA ASP A 48 53.42 -3.62 3.12
C ASP A 48 52.34 -3.96 4.16
N ALA A 49 52.56 -5.04 4.91
CA ALA A 49 51.72 -5.37 6.06
C ALA A 49 52.13 -4.62 7.34
N GLY A 50 53.11 -3.71 7.26
CA GLY A 50 53.62 -2.96 8.41
C GLY A 50 54.39 -3.81 9.40
N LEU A 51 55.11 -4.82 8.90
CA LEU A 51 56.04 -5.67 9.67
C LEU A 51 57.50 -5.38 9.29
N THR A 52 58.39 -5.46 10.25
CA THR A 52 59.82 -5.34 9.99
C THR A 52 60.41 -6.70 9.64
N PRO A 53 61.03 -6.88 8.44
CA PRO A 53 61.61 -8.15 8.06
C PRO A 53 62.65 -8.67 9.04
N SER A 54 62.59 -9.95 9.40
CA SER A 54 63.46 -10.59 10.36
C SER A 54 64.05 -11.87 9.79
N LYS A 55 65.35 -12.10 9.97
CA LYS A 55 66.03 -13.32 9.55
C LYS A 55 65.67 -14.52 10.43
N THR A 56 65.21 -14.29 11.65
CA THR A 56 64.96 -15.34 12.65
C THR A 56 63.51 -15.76 12.69
N ASP A 57 62.55 -14.88 12.36
CA ASP A 57 61.13 -15.21 12.32
C ASP A 57 60.72 -15.76 10.95
N LYS A 58 60.43 -17.05 10.89
CA LYS A 58 60.02 -17.79 9.69
C LYS A 58 58.49 -17.70 9.45
N THR A 59 57.73 -16.97 10.28
CA THR A 59 56.27 -16.90 10.21
C THR A 59 55.75 -15.56 9.65
N GLN A 60 56.65 -14.64 9.29
CA GLN A 60 56.30 -13.25 8.91
C GLN A 60 55.40 -13.15 7.68
N LEU A 61 55.56 -14.01 6.65
CA LEU A 61 54.66 -14.01 5.50
C LEU A 61 53.23 -14.38 5.91
N LYS A 62 53.06 -15.38 6.79
CA LYS A 62 51.77 -15.74 7.35
C LYS A 62 51.15 -14.59 8.17
N GLN A 63 51.97 -13.91 8.95
CA GLN A 63 51.53 -12.73 9.74
C GLN A 63 51.11 -11.59 8.80
N ALA A 64 51.84 -11.33 7.71
CA ALA A 64 51.54 -10.31 6.72
C ALA A 64 50.19 -10.57 6.03
N ILE A 65 49.95 -11.80 5.59
CA ILE A 65 48.68 -12.24 4.98
C ILE A 65 47.54 -12.05 5.97
N ASN A 66 47.69 -12.52 7.21
CA ASN A 66 46.67 -12.40 8.22
C ASN A 66 46.32 -10.94 8.51
N LYS A 67 47.28 -10.05 8.64
CA LYS A 67 47.08 -8.61 8.83
C LYS A 67 46.28 -7.98 7.68
N LYS A 68 46.65 -8.28 6.44
CA LYS A 68 45.95 -7.78 5.25
C LYS A 68 44.51 -8.29 5.20
N VAL A 69 44.28 -9.58 5.46
CA VAL A 69 42.92 -10.17 5.52
C VAL A 69 42.08 -9.53 6.63
N GLN A 70 42.64 -9.35 7.84
CA GLN A 70 41.92 -8.71 8.93
C GLN A 70 41.56 -7.26 8.61
N ALA A 71 42.47 -6.50 7.96
CA ALA A 71 42.19 -5.14 7.54
C ALA A 71 41.04 -5.08 6.50
N MET A 72 41.03 -6.00 5.51
CA MET A 72 39.95 -6.11 4.54
C MET A 72 38.62 -6.48 5.21
N VAL A 73 38.62 -7.44 6.14
CA VAL A 73 37.41 -7.82 6.90
C VAL A 73 36.90 -6.64 7.71
N ALA A 74 37.78 -5.89 8.38
CA ALA A 74 37.38 -4.70 9.12
C ALA A 74 36.77 -3.61 8.22
N GLN A 75 37.32 -3.39 7.02
CA GLN A 75 36.77 -2.46 6.04
C GLN A 75 35.38 -2.92 5.55
N CYS A 76 35.21 -4.20 5.22
CA CYS A 76 33.91 -4.76 4.84
C CYS A 76 32.89 -4.64 5.98
N GLN A 77 33.31 -4.93 7.21
CA GLN A 77 32.43 -4.78 8.38
C GLN A 77 32.02 -3.31 8.61
N ALA A 78 32.97 -2.38 8.47
CA ALA A 78 32.67 -0.95 8.59
C ALA A 78 31.71 -0.47 7.48
N ALA A 79 31.90 -0.94 6.25
CA ALA A 79 31.01 -0.63 5.13
C ALA A 79 29.60 -1.19 5.37
N VAL A 80 29.48 -2.44 5.81
CA VAL A 80 28.19 -3.06 6.17
C VAL A 80 27.53 -2.31 7.32
N GLN A 81 28.29 -1.97 8.37
CA GLN A 81 27.75 -1.18 9.48
C GLN A 81 27.28 0.22 9.05
N GLY A 82 27.89 0.78 8.01
CA GLY A 82 27.43 2.03 7.41
C GLY A 82 26.01 1.96 6.82
N PHE A 83 25.59 0.77 6.39
CA PHE A 83 24.23 0.52 5.87
C PHE A 83 23.22 0.07 6.95
N ILE A 84 23.71 -0.39 8.11
CA ILE A 84 22.86 -0.85 9.20
C ILE A 84 22.55 0.32 10.11
N GLY A 85 21.25 0.58 10.35
CA GLY A 85 20.81 1.63 11.26
C GLY A 85 21.15 1.30 12.72
N SER A 86 21.53 2.31 13.48
CA SER A 86 21.65 2.22 14.92
C SER A 86 20.26 2.22 15.59
N ASP A 87 20.20 1.85 16.86
CA ASP A 87 18.97 1.93 17.65
C ASP A 87 18.40 3.36 17.68
N VAL A 88 19.26 4.37 17.70
CA VAL A 88 18.87 5.79 17.69
C VAL A 88 18.31 6.18 16.32
N ASP A 89 18.99 5.83 15.22
CA ASP A 89 18.53 6.13 13.86
C ASP A 89 17.15 5.51 13.57
N LEU A 90 16.96 4.25 13.98
CA LEU A 90 15.71 3.53 13.74
C LEU A 90 14.59 3.96 14.68
N SER A 91 14.93 4.30 15.92
CA SER A 91 13.95 4.80 16.91
C SER A 91 13.43 6.18 16.54
N ALA A 92 14.28 7.06 16.03
CA ALA A 92 13.90 8.38 15.57
C ALA A 92 13.14 8.37 14.22
N GLY A 93 13.18 7.27 13.48
CA GLY A 93 12.57 7.18 12.14
C GLY A 93 13.21 8.10 11.09
N THR A 94 14.44 8.56 11.35
CA THR A 94 15.11 9.58 10.54
C THR A 94 15.96 9.02 9.41
N SER A 95 16.28 7.73 9.44
CA SER A 95 17.13 7.10 8.43
C SER A 95 16.31 6.56 7.26
N THR A 96 16.55 7.07 6.06
CA THR A 96 15.97 6.60 4.80
C THR A 96 16.90 5.67 4.01
N THR A 97 18.16 5.53 4.45
CA THR A 97 19.22 4.85 3.69
C THR A 97 19.81 3.63 4.38
N LYS A 98 19.46 3.37 5.64
CA LYS A 98 20.01 2.27 6.44
C LYS A 98 19.02 1.13 6.60
N VAL A 99 19.54 -0.09 6.53
CA VAL A 99 18.73 -1.31 6.70
C VAL A 99 18.63 -1.67 8.18
N PRO A 100 17.43 -1.97 8.72
CA PRO A 100 17.28 -2.41 10.11
C PRO A 100 17.98 -3.74 10.36
N GLN A 101 18.58 -3.90 11.53
CA GLN A 101 19.06 -5.21 11.97
C GLN A 101 17.88 -6.12 12.32
N MET A 102 18.06 -7.43 12.18
CA MET A 102 17.00 -8.41 12.51
C MET A 102 16.47 -8.24 13.94
N LYS A 103 17.33 -7.94 14.91
CA LYS A 103 16.90 -7.67 16.29
C LYS A 103 15.91 -6.49 16.40
N HIS A 104 16.03 -5.48 15.52
CA HIS A 104 15.10 -4.35 15.51
C HIS A 104 13.78 -4.72 14.87
N ILE A 105 13.80 -5.59 13.86
CA ILE A 105 12.59 -6.13 13.26
C ILE A 105 11.83 -6.93 14.31
N ASP A 106 12.49 -7.84 15.00
CA ASP A 106 11.88 -8.70 16.01
C ASP A 106 11.38 -7.91 17.24
N GLN A 107 12.11 -6.88 17.66
CA GLN A 107 11.72 -6.04 18.81
C GLN A 107 10.61 -5.05 18.47
N LYS A 108 10.59 -4.51 17.25
CA LYS A 108 9.56 -3.54 16.84
C LYS A 108 8.25 -4.18 16.35
N GLN A 109 8.29 -5.39 15.81
CA GLN A 109 7.07 -6.06 15.39
C GLN A 109 6.03 -6.20 16.51
N PRO A 110 6.37 -6.66 17.74
CA PRO A 110 5.41 -6.67 18.82
C PRO A 110 4.93 -5.28 19.24
N ALA A 111 5.82 -4.29 19.24
CA ALA A 111 5.45 -2.92 19.59
C ALA A 111 4.55 -2.27 18.53
N VAL A 112 4.82 -2.49 17.25
CA VAL A 112 3.96 -2.05 16.14
C VAL A 112 2.60 -2.73 16.22
N LEU A 113 2.56 -4.06 16.44
CA LEU A 113 1.29 -4.80 16.61
C LEU A 113 0.48 -4.32 17.82
N ILE A 114 1.14 -3.98 18.93
CA ILE A 114 0.49 -3.42 20.12
C ILE A 114 0.04 -1.98 19.86
N ALA A 115 0.87 -1.17 19.21
CA ALA A 115 0.52 0.19 18.84
C ALA A 115 -0.66 0.21 17.86
N ASP A 116 -0.67 -0.66 16.85
CA ASP A 116 -1.80 -0.80 15.92
C ASP A 116 -3.11 -1.17 16.62
N ARG A 117 -3.05 -2.02 17.63
CA ARG A 117 -4.24 -2.38 18.43
C ARG A 117 -4.80 -1.21 19.23
N LEU A 118 -3.97 -0.27 19.61
CA LEU A 118 -4.33 0.91 20.43
C LEU A 118 -4.39 2.18 19.61
N TYR A 119 -3.96 2.15 18.37
CA TYR A 119 -3.89 3.33 17.52
C TYR A 119 -5.29 3.86 17.22
N GLN A 120 -5.54 5.10 17.62
CA GLN A 120 -6.84 5.78 17.43
C GLN A 120 -6.82 6.74 16.25
N GLY A 121 -5.69 6.84 15.55
CA GLY A 121 -5.44 7.84 14.54
C GLY A 121 -5.08 9.20 15.13
N GLN A 122 -4.31 9.97 14.40
CA GLN A 122 -3.91 11.33 14.76
C GLN A 122 -4.53 12.33 13.80
N ASN A 123 -4.80 13.53 14.28
CA ASN A 123 -5.19 14.66 13.43
C ASN A 123 -3.97 15.14 12.66
N LEU A 124 -3.93 14.87 11.35
CA LEU A 124 -2.81 15.23 10.48
C LEU A 124 -2.66 16.75 10.33
N ALA A 125 -3.77 17.49 10.34
CA ALA A 125 -3.72 18.94 10.26
C ALA A 125 -3.00 19.57 11.47
N THR A 126 -3.11 18.95 12.64
CA THR A 126 -2.38 19.37 13.85
C THR A 126 -0.95 18.84 13.85
N LYS A 127 -0.78 17.55 13.51
CA LYS A 127 0.53 16.89 13.53
C LYS A 127 1.54 17.54 12.58
N PHE A 128 1.10 17.91 11.40
CA PHE A 128 1.93 18.51 10.35
C PHE A 128 1.67 20.01 10.15
N ALA A 129 1.15 20.72 11.17
CA ALA A 129 0.76 22.12 11.05
C ALA A 129 1.90 23.02 10.51
N SER A 130 3.14 22.79 10.95
CA SER A 130 4.31 23.54 10.48
C SER A 130 4.60 23.29 9.00
N GLU A 131 4.51 22.04 8.53
CA GLU A 131 4.71 21.70 7.13
C GLU A 131 3.56 22.23 6.26
N ILE A 132 2.32 22.04 6.72
CA ILE A 132 1.10 22.49 6.03
C ILE A 132 1.09 24.01 5.82
N SER A 133 1.71 24.79 6.72
CA SER A 133 1.78 26.24 6.58
C SER A 133 2.46 26.74 5.30
N SER A 134 3.23 25.87 4.63
CA SER A 134 3.87 26.15 3.33
C SER A 134 2.96 25.84 2.12
N TYR A 135 1.75 25.38 2.35
CA TYR A 135 0.77 25.02 1.32
C TYR A 135 -0.50 25.86 1.45
N ALA A 136 -1.30 25.93 0.40
CA ALA A 136 -2.55 26.68 0.40
C ALA A 136 -3.55 26.17 1.45
N ASN A 137 -3.54 24.85 1.70
CA ASN A 137 -4.41 24.17 2.68
C ASN A 137 -3.91 22.73 2.91
N VAL A 138 -4.53 22.03 3.85
CA VAL A 138 -4.16 20.66 4.22
C VAL A 138 -4.34 19.65 3.06
N TRP A 139 -5.29 19.88 2.16
CA TRP A 139 -5.55 18.99 1.03
C TRP A 139 -4.51 19.15 -0.07
N ALA A 140 -4.07 20.39 -0.32
CA ALA A 140 -2.94 20.67 -1.22
C ALA A 140 -1.63 20.06 -0.71
N TRP A 141 -1.38 20.14 0.61
CA TRP A 141 -0.27 19.45 1.27
C TRP A 141 -0.36 17.94 1.08
N MET A 142 -1.53 17.34 1.37
CA MET A 142 -1.73 15.88 1.22
C MET A 142 -1.50 15.45 -0.23
N GLN A 143 -2.02 16.18 -1.21
CA GLN A 143 -1.81 15.89 -2.63
C GLN A 143 -0.32 15.95 -3.02
N ALA A 144 0.43 16.91 -2.47
CA ALA A 144 1.87 17.02 -2.70
C ALA A 144 2.64 15.83 -2.10
N ARG A 145 2.25 15.39 -0.89
CA ARG A 145 2.82 14.20 -0.23
C ARG A 145 2.58 12.93 -1.04
N ILE A 146 1.35 12.74 -1.53
CA ILE A 146 0.99 11.60 -2.39
C ILE A 146 1.80 11.61 -3.68
N ARG A 147 1.87 12.74 -4.39
CA ARG A 147 2.66 12.87 -5.64
C ARG A 147 4.15 12.62 -5.46
N ALA A 148 4.67 12.94 -4.29
CA ALA A 148 6.07 12.70 -3.94
C ALA A 148 6.32 11.28 -3.39
N ASN A 149 5.30 10.41 -3.33
CA ASN A 149 5.36 9.10 -2.65
C ASN A 149 5.96 9.21 -1.23
N ASN A 150 5.57 10.26 -0.49
CA ASN A 150 6.11 10.53 0.83
C ASN A 150 5.04 10.40 1.91
N PHE A 151 4.87 9.19 2.40
CA PHE A 151 3.92 8.86 3.46
C PHE A 151 4.56 8.82 4.85
N ALA A 152 5.79 9.34 5.02
CA ALA A 152 6.48 9.34 6.31
C ALA A 152 5.64 10.02 7.40
N GLY A 153 5.39 9.30 8.48
CA GLY A 153 4.59 9.77 9.60
C GLY A 153 3.07 9.81 9.37
N ILE A 154 2.59 9.35 8.21
CA ILE A 154 1.16 9.18 7.89
C ILE A 154 0.83 7.70 8.01
N HIS A 155 -0.27 7.35 8.69
CA HIS A 155 -0.64 5.98 8.96
C HIS A 155 -2.13 5.74 8.70
N VAL A 156 -2.49 4.51 8.41
CA VAL A 156 -3.89 4.10 8.35
C VAL A 156 -4.56 4.39 9.70
N GLY A 157 -5.74 4.99 9.65
CA GLY A 157 -6.47 5.44 10.84
C GLY A 157 -6.24 6.91 11.20
N ASP A 158 -5.17 7.57 10.72
CA ASP A 158 -5.02 9.02 10.81
C ASP A 158 -6.16 9.73 10.09
N TYR A 159 -6.44 10.97 10.45
CA TYR A 159 -7.58 11.69 9.89
C TYR A 159 -7.30 13.17 9.68
N ILE A 160 -8.07 13.74 8.77
CA ILE A 160 -8.14 15.18 8.52
C ILE A 160 -9.57 15.64 8.81
N PRO A 161 -9.79 16.56 9.77
CA PRO A 161 -11.11 17.11 10.03
C PRO A 161 -11.52 18.07 8.91
N PHE A 162 -12.82 18.05 8.57
CA PHE A 162 -13.43 19.01 7.65
C PHE A 162 -14.89 19.23 8.00
N SER A 163 -15.52 20.25 7.42
CA SER A 163 -16.95 20.50 7.59
C SER A 163 -17.61 20.67 6.23
N THR A 164 -18.82 20.10 6.10
CA THR A 164 -19.66 20.34 4.93
C THR A 164 -20.40 21.65 5.04
N THR A 165 -20.80 22.20 3.90
CA THR A 165 -21.68 23.38 3.84
C THR A 165 -23.15 22.96 3.92
N ALA A 166 -23.99 23.81 4.49
CA ALA A 166 -25.43 23.65 4.39
C ALA A 166 -25.92 23.80 2.93
N GLY A 167 -26.99 23.13 2.58
CA GLY A 167 -27.61 23.23 1.25
C GLY A 167 -28.54 22.08 0.93
N THR A 168 -28.77 21.83 -0.35
CA THR A 168 -29.64 20.75 -0.81
C THR A 168 -28.84 19.54 -1.25
N VAL A 169 -29.24 18.35 -0.81
CA VAL A 169 -28.76 17.05 -1.30
C VAL A 169 -29.97 16.30 -1.87
N GLY A 170 -29.94 16.06 -3.19
CA GLY A 170 -31.12 15.60 -3.92
C GLY A 170 -32.29 16.58 -3.77
N THR A 171 -33.33 16.18 -3.03
CA THR A 171 -34.52 17.03 -2.69
C THR A 171 -34.51 17.48 -1.22
N SER A 172 -33.56 17.04 -0.42
CA SER A 172 -33.54 17.27 1.03
C SER A 172 -32.64 18.44 1.39
N SER A 173 -33.11 19.31 2.28
CA SER A 173 -32.27 20.34 2.90
C SER A 173 -31.39 19.72 4.00
N VAL A 174 -30.12 20.05 4.00
CA VAL A 174 -29.17 19.56 4.99
C VAL A 174 -28.42 20.72 5.63
N GLY A 175 -28.14 20.63 6.92
CA GLY A 175 -27.30 21.56 7.65
C GLY A 175 -25.80 21.29 7.38
N ALA A 176 -24.95 22.22 7.79
CA ALA A 176 -23.50 21.98 7.87
C ALA A 176 -23.22 20.92 8.93
N ALA A 177 -22.26 20.05 8.67
CA ALA A 177 -21.83 19.00 9.60
C ALA A 177 -20.32 18.82 9.55
N SER A 178 -19.74 18.42 10.68
CA SER A 178 -18.30 18.17 10.82
C SER A 178 -17.99 16.69 10.70
N PHE A 179 -16.90 16.37 10.02
CA PHE A 179 -16.44 15.02 9.72
C PHE A 179 -14.93 14.89 9.95
N ASN A 180 -14.49 13.66 10.10
CA ASN A 180 -13.10 13.29 10.11
C ASN A 180 -12.85 12.33 8.92
N ALA A 181 -12.21 12.82 7.86
CA ALA A 181 -11.74 11.97 6.77
C ALA A 181 -10.61 11.09 7.29
N GLN A 182 -10.88 9.83 7.53
CA GLN A 182 -9.95 8.85 8.09
C GLN A 182 -9.30 8.06 6.96
N ILE A 183 -7.99 7.85 7.04
CA ILE A 183 -7.25 7.03 6.08
C ILE A 183 -7.68 5.57 6.22
N ALA A 184 -8.32 5.05 5.19
CA ALA A 184 -8.71 3.65 5.09
C ALA A 184 -7.57 2.77 4.57
N GLY A 185 -6.80 3.28 3.61
CA GLY A 185 -5.65 2.62 3.03
C GLY A 185 -4.70 3.61 2.37
N ILE A 186 -3.46 3.21 2.24
CA ILE A 186 -2.40 3.92 1.53
C ILE A 186 -1.93 2.98 0.43
N ASP A 187 -1.97 3.45 -0.83
CA ASP A 187 -1.57 2.66 -1.99
C ASP A 187 -2.24 1.28 -2.09
N THR A 188 -3.46 1.13 -1.55
CA THR A 188 -4.17 -0.15 -1.48
C THR A 188 -4.38 -0.76 -2.87
N TYR A 189 -4.54 0.08 -3.89
CA TYR A 189 -4.75 -0.32 -5.28
C TYR A 189 -3.62 0.11 -6.22
N TYR A 190 -2.45 0.47 -5.69
CA TYR A 190 -1.31 0.88 -6.50
C TYR A 190 -0.86 -0.24 -7.45
N GLY A 191 -0.82 0.09 -8.75
CA GLY A 191 -0.44 -0.88 -9.78
C GLY A 191 -1.47 -1.99 -10.05
N PHE A 192 -2.70 -1.90 -9.50
CA PHE A 192 -3.77 -2.86 -9.72
C PHE A 192 -4.78 -2.36 -10.75
N GLY A 193 -5.47 -3.31 -11.37
CA GLY A 193 -6.59 -3.02 -12.26
C GLY A 193 -6.24 -3.09 -13.74
N ASP A 194 -7.21 -2.66 -14.56
CA ASP A 194 -7.10 -2.59 -16.02
C ASP A 194 -6.37 -1.33 -16.51
N ALA A 195 -6.11 -0.40 -15.61
CA ALA A 195 -5.33 0.81 -15.83
C ALA A 195 -4.36 1.00 -14.65
N GLU A 196 -3.24 1.67 -14.90
CA GLU A 196 -2.29 1.99 -13.86
C GLU A 196 -2.93 2.95 -12.84
N VAL A 197 -3.02 2.51 -11.59
CA VAL A 197 -3.46 3.33 -10.46
C VAL A 197 -2.22 3.95 -9.82
N PRO A 198 -2.07 5.28 -9.83
CA PRO A 198 -0.92 5.96 -9.24
C PRO A 198 -0.97 5.89 -7.71
N HIS A 199 0.07 6.43 -7.06
CA HIS A 199 0.07 6.60 -5.61
C HIS A 199 -1.17 7.35 -5.14
N HIS A 200 -1.81 6.84 -4.09
CA HIS A 200 -3.08 7.38 -3.58
C HIS A 200 -3.30 7.09 -2.10
N ILE A 201 -4.23 7.82 -1.52
CA ILE A 201 -4.79 7.51 -0.20
C ILE A 201 -6.30 7.39 -0.36
N ASP A 202 -6.86 6.29 0.11
CA ASP A 202 -8.29 6.11 0.26
C ASP A 202 -8.74 6.64 1.62
N PHE A 203 -9.71 7.55 1.60
CA PHE A 203 -10.33 8.09 2.80
C PHE A 203 -11.75 7.57 2.97
N ILE A 204 -12.16 7.40 4.21
CA ILE A 204 -13.56 7.20 4.59
C ILE A 204 -13.84 8.02 5.85
N THR A 205 -14.98 8.68 5.93
CA THR A 205 -15.31 9.44 7.14
C THR A 205 -15.53 8.51 8.34
N LYS A 206 -15.11 8.93 9.53
CA LYS A 206 -15.42 8.24 10.80
C LYS A 206 -16.93 8.24 11.06
N GLU A 207 -17.61 9.28 10.57
CA GLU A 207 -19.04 9.52 10.70
C GLU A 207 -19.78 9.16 9.41
N VAL A 208 -21.06 8.88 9.51
CA VAL A 208 -21.98 8.87 8.38
C VAL A 208 -22.63 10.24 8.20
N PHE A 209 -23.00 10.54 6.96
CA PHE A 209 -23.74 11.77 6.65
C PHE A 209 -25.09 11.79 7.40
N PRO A 210 -25.53 12.93 7.95
CA PRO A 210 -26.72 12.98 8.79
C PRO A 210 -28.05 12.71 8.03
N LEU A 211 -28.03 12.82 6.69
CA LEU A 211 -29.17 12.49 5.85
C LEU A 211 -29.32 10.97 5.66
N GLU A 212 -30.51 10.47 5.89
CA GLU A 212 -30.91 9.12 5.50
C GLU A 212 -31.12 9.04 4.00
N VAL A 213 -30.54 8.04 3.36
CA VAL A 213 -30.58 7.88 1.91
C VAL A 213 -30.97 6.47 1.54
N LYS A 214 -31.83 6.36 0.54
CA LYS A 214 -32.16 5.07 -0.06
C LYS A 214 -31.12 4.69 -1.08
N TRP A 215 -30.87 3.39 -1.22
CA TRP A 215 -30.04 2.88 -2.30
C TRP A 215 -30.71 3.13 -3.65
N ASN A 216 -32.03 2.80 -3.73
CA ASN A 216 -32.91 3.14 -4.85
C ASN A 216 -34.28 3.60 -4.34
N PRO A 217 -35.03 4.37 -5.13
CA PRO A 217 -36.39 4.79 -4.78
C PRO A 217 -37.44 3.66 -4.83
N ILE A 218 -37.10 2.55 -5.48
CA ILE A 218 -37.89 1.33 -5.61
C ILE A 218 -37.09 0.11 -5.15
N ASP A 219 -37.77 -0.97 -4.80
CA ASP A 219 -37.16 -2.23 -4.38
C ASP A 219 -36.57 -3.00 -5.57
N ASN A 220 -35.41 -2.55 -6.02
CA ASN A 220 -34.68 -3.11 -7.13
C ASN A 220 -33.18 -2.80 -6.99
N ASN A 221 -32.36 -3.83 -7.07
CA ASN A 221 -30.91 -3.74 -7.03
C ASN A 221 -30.23 -4.05 -8.38
N ASN A 222 -30.99 -4.12 -9.46
CA ASN A 222 -30.42 -4.30 -10.79
C ASN A 222 -29.98 -2.96 -11.39
N GLY A 223 -29.09 -3.02 -12.36
CA GLY A 223 -28.82 -1.92 -13.27
C GLY A 223 -30.00 -1.69 -14.21
N THR A 224 -29.80 -0.93 -15.26
CA THR A 224 -30.83 -0.55 -16.20
C THR A 224 -30.40 -0.84 -17.64
N SER A 225 -31.28 -0.64 -18.61
CA SER A 225 -30.96 -0.83 -20.03
C SER A 225 -29.84 0.09 -20.55
N THR A 226 -29.65 1.23 -19.92
CA THR A 226 -28.62 2.22 -20.28
C THR A 226 -27.40 2.21 -19.37
N GLU A 227 -27.55 1.69 -18.15
CA GLU A 227 -26.48 1.51 -17.19
C GLU A 227 -26.68 0.18 -16.46
N ASN A 228 -25.96 -0.84 -16.88
CA ASN A 228 -26.14 -2.19 -16.39
C ASN A 228 -25.43 -2.51 -15.07
N HIS A 229 -24.70 -1.54 -14.51
CA HIS A 229 -24.06 -1.66 -13.20
C HIS A 229 -24.98 -1.15 -12.11
N PRO A 230 -25.39 -2.00 -11.16
CA PRO A 230 -26.28 -1.60 -10.05
C PRO A 230 -25.79 -0.37 -9.29
N TRP A 231 -24.49 -0.27 -9.03
CA TRP A 231 -23.92 0.88 -8.33
C TRP A 231 -24.10 2.18 -9.11
N LEU A 232 -23.67 2.21 -10.36
CA LEU A 232 -23.73 3.41 -11.20
C LEU A 232 -25.17 3.82 -11.53
N ALA A 233 -26.07 2.82 -11.61
CA ALA A 233 -27.50 3.04 -11.81
C ALA A 233 -28.21 3.52 -10.54
N SER A 234 -27.63 3.37 -9.34
CA SER A 234 -28.31 3.62 -8.08
C SER A 234 -28.58 5.11 -7.81
N ALA A 235 -29.66 5.39 -7.11
CA ALA A 235 -29.95 6.73 -6.61
C ALA A 235 -28.89 7.18 -5.58
N LEU A 236 -28.31 6.25 -4.83
CA LEU A 236 -27.22 6.52 -3.88
C LEU A 236 -26.01 7.11 -4.58
N TYR A 237 -25.57 6.53 -5.70
CA TYR A 237 -24.50 7.09 -6.53
C TYR A 237 -24.81 8.52 -6.97
N GLY A 238 -26.04 8.76 -7.45
CA GLY A 238 -26.50 10.09 -7.87
C GLY A 238 -26.46 11.11 -6.72
N ILE A 239 -26.91 10.72 -5.52
CA ILE A 239 -26.90 11.55 -4.32
C ILE A 239 -25.46 11.85 -3.86
N LEU A 240 -24.57 10.89 -3.90
CA LEU A 240 -23.19 11.10 -3.50
C LEU A 240 -22.48 12.07 -4.46
N ASN A 241 -22.59 11.86 -5.77
CA ASN A 241 -21.80 12.57 -6.76
C ASN A 241 -22.49 13.82 -7.36
N GLY A 242 -23.75 14.04 -7.05
CA GLY A 242 -24.49 15.19 -7.58
C GLY A 242 -24.76 15.09 -9.07
N VAL A 243 -25.07 13.90 -9.55
CA VAL A 243 -25.42 13.63 -10.93
C VAL A 243 -26.86 13.18 -11.04
N ASN A 244 -27.46 13.42 -12.20
CA ASN A 244 -28.77 12.84 -12.49
C ASN A 244 -28.55 11.38 -12.82
N ASN A 245 -29.18 10.55 -12.05
CA ASN A 245 -29.20 9.13 -12.33
C ASN A 245 -30.62 8.74 -12.72
N TYR A 246 -31.00 9.14 -13.93
CA TYR A 246 -32.25 8.72 -14.50
C TYR A 246 -32.02 7.51 -15.35
N SER A 247 -32.47 6.46 -14.91
CA SER A 247 -32.62 5.38 -15.83
C SER A 247 -34.09 4.96 -15.88
N THR A 248 -34.56 4.91 -17.07
CA THR A 248 -35.77 4.14 -17.34
C THR A 248 -35.46 2.69 -17.03
N SER A 249 -36.13 2.20 -16.06
CA SER A 249 -36.44 0.81 -15.79
C SER A 249 -35.38 -0.27 -15.97
N ALA A 250 -34.94 -0.74 -14.86
CA ALA A 250 -34.34 -2.08 -14.80
C ALA A 250 -35.36 -3.19 -15.14
N TYR A 251 -36.62 -2.93 -14.91
CA TYR A 251 -37.71 -3.90 -15.10
C TYR A 251 -39.05 -3.16 -15.11
N GLY A 252 -39.79 -3.27 -16.18
CA GLY A 252 -41.16 -2.78 -16.24
C GLY A 252 -41.33 -1.26 -16.24
N ASN A 253 -40.40 -0.49 -16.80
CA ASN A 253 -40.51 0.97 -16.98
C ASN A 253 -40.60 1.82 -15.69
N VAL A 254 -40.00 1.40 -14.59
CA VAL A 254 -39.94 2.17 -13.35
C VAL A 254 -38.62 2.92 -13.26
N ALA A 255 -38.66 4.23 -13.05
CA ALA A 255 -37.48 5.07 -12.94
C ALA A 255 -36.69 4.74 -11.65
N HIS A 256 -35.39 4.48 -11.80
CA HIS A 256 -34.49 4.29 -10.67
C HIS A 256 -33.94 5.58 -10.12
N GLY A 257 -33.97 6.63 -10.90
CA GLY A 257 -33.11 7.75 -10.72
C GLY A 257 -33.54 8.77 -9.69
N ILE A 258 -32.61 9.62 -9.38
CA ILE A 258 -32.82 10.84 -8.62
C ILE A 258 -32.30 12.04 -9.41
N ASN A 259 -33.03 13.16 -9.33
CA ASN A 259 -32.55 14.43 -9.86
C ASN A 259 -31.60 15.08 -8.83
N ALA A 260 -30.33 14.78 -8.91
CA ALA A 260 -29.33 15.28 -7.99
C ALA A 260 -28.25 16.16 -8.68
N ALA A 261 -28.45 16.55 -9.95
CA ALA A 261 -27.47 17.36 -10.68
C ALA A 261 -27.09 18.64 -9.90
N GLY A 262 -25.81 18.76 -9.56
CA GLY A 262 -25.27 19.84 -8.74
C GLY A 262 -25.78 19.88 -7.29
N LYS A 263 -26.49 18.82 -6.83
CA LYS A 263 -27.09 18.71 -5.51
C LYS A 263 -26.69 17.41 -4.81
N GLY A 264 -25.44 17.01 -4.96
CA GLY A 264 -24.91 15.84 -4.28
C GLY A 264 -24.22 16.18 -2.98
N MET A 265 -23.84 15.14 -2.24
CA MET A 265 -22.98 15.29 -1.06
C MET A 265 -21.62 15.86 -1.46
N LEU A 266 -21.09 15.52 -2.63
CA LEU A 266 -19.84 16.08 -3.19
C LEU A 266 -19.86 17.61 -3.20
N GLN A 267 -20.98 18.24 -3.59
CA GLN A 267 -21.12 19.70 -3.63
C GLN A 267 -21.23 20.35 -2.25
N ARG A 268 -21.34 19.54 -1.19
CA ARG A 268 -21.34 20.03 0.19
C ARG A 268 -19.96 20.02 0.83
N LEU A 269 -18.99 19.31 0.22
CA LEU A 269 -17.60 19.30 0.68
C LEU A 269 -16.94 20.68 0.49
N PRO A 270 -15.89 21.00 1.25
CA PRO A 270 -15.05 22.17 0.99
C PRO A 270 -14.50 22.13 -0.46
N THR A 271 -14.45 23.27 -1.11
CA THR A 271 -14.03 23.38 -2.53
C THR A 271 -12.60 22.86 -2.74
N ASP A 272 -11.70 23.12 -1.80
CA ASP A 272 -10.32 22.64 -1.83
C ASP A 272 -10.24 21.10 -1.76
N LEU A 273 -11.10 20.46 -0.97
CA LEU A 273 -11.23 19.00 -0.95
C LEU A 273 -11.82 18.48 -2.26
N GLN A 274 -12.91 19.09 -2.78
CA GLN A 274 -13.51 18.67 -4.06
C GLN A 274 -12.51 18.70 -5.23
N ASN A 275 -11.54 19.63 -5.20
CA ASN A 275 -10.53 19.80 -6.25
C ASN A 275 -9.45 18.71 -6.27
N VAL A 276 -9.22 18.04 -5.15
CA VAL A 276 -8.18 17.00 -5.05
C VAL A 276 -8.72 15.58 -5.09
N ILE A 277 -10.02 15.39 -4.87
CA ILE A 277 -10.65 14.06 -4.97
C ILE A 277 -10.64 13.61 -6.43
N VAL A 278 -10.13 12.41 -6.65
CA VAL A 278 -10.14 11.73 -7.95
C VAL A 278 -11.18 10.63 -7.98
N THR A 279 -11.58 10.21 -9.18
CA THR A 279 -12.47 9.07 -9.38
C THR A 279 -11.74 7.78 -9.05
N LYS A 280 -12.40 6.89 -8.32
CA LYS A 280 -11.90 5.54 -8.07
C LYS A 280 -12.29 4.62 -9.21
N ARG A 281 -11.35 3.78 -9.66
CA ARG A 281 -11.59 2.74 -10.66
C ARG A 281 -11.60 1.38 -10.00
N MET A 282 -12.64 0.58 -10.28
CA MET A 282 -12.84 -0.74 -9.69
C MET A 282 -13.48 -1.71 -10.67
N LEU A 283 -13.31 -3.01 -10.38
CA LEU A 283 -14.11 -4.08 -10.97
C LEU A 283 -15.46 -4.11 -10.27
N ILE A 284 -16.53 -3.82 -11.00
CA ILE A 284 -17.89 -3.75 -10.47
C ILE A 284 -18.86 -4.69 -11.18
N GLU A 285 -19.89 -5.07 -10.44
CA GLU A 285 -20.93 -5.98 -10.84
C GLU A 285 -21.78 -5.42 -11.97
N LYS A 286 -22.09 -6.26 -12.96
CA LYS A 286 -23.19 -6.09 -13.89
C LYS A 286 -24.38 -6.95 -13.44
N ARG A 287 -25.57 -6.36 -13.47
CA ARG A 287 -26.81 -7.04 -13.10
C ARG A 287 -27.97 -6.38 -13.83
N TYR A 288 -28.24 -6.84 -15.02
CA TYR A 288 -29.36 -6.37 -15.82
C TYR A 288 -29.90 -7.45 -16.75
N SER A 289 -31.23 -7.54 -16.83
CA SER A 289 -31.93 -8.34 -17.81
C SER A 289 -33.19 -7.60 -18.29
N SER A 290 -33.41 -7.58 -19.59
CA SER A 290 -34.64 -7.02 -20.17
C SER A 290 -35.89 -7.90 -19.88
N SER A 291 -35.69 -9.15 -19.50
CA SER A 291 -36.75 -10.10 -19.22
C SER A 291 -37.17 -10.19 -17.77
N GLY A 292 -36.42 -9.57 -16.86
CA GLY A 292 -36.78 -9.61 -15.44
C GLY A 292 -35.65 -9.22 -14.47
N LEU A 293 -35.97 -9.25 -13.18
CA LEU A 293 -35.03 -9.05 -12.10
C LEU A 293 -34.08 -10.23 -11.99
N LEU A 294 -32.80 -9.95 -11.89
CA LEU A 294 -31.78 -10.94 -11.62
C LEU A 294 -31.59 -11.12 -10.11
N THR A 295 -31.31 -12.35 -9.70
CA THR A 295 -30.94 -12.69 -8.33
C THR A 295 -29.42 -12.86 -8.17
N ALA A 296 -28.65 -12.74 -9.26
CA ALA A 296 -27.21 -12.84 -9.29
C ALA A 296 -26.61 -11.92 -10.35
N SER A 297 -25.33 -11.65 -10.25
CA SER A 297 -24.56 -10.94 -11.29
C SER A 297 -24.61 -11.67 -12.62
N ASN A 298 -24.65 -10.93 -13.72
CA ASN A 298 -24.48 -11.47 -15.07
C ASN A 298 -23.21 -10.98 -15.76
N GLY A 299 -22.26 -10.49 -14.99
CA GLY A 299 -20.92 -10.11 -15.41
C GLY A 299 -20.27 -9.11 -14.48
N TRP A 300 -19.03 -8.76 -14.79
CA TRP A 300 -18.21 -7.78 -14.07
C TRP A 300 -17.34 -7.07 -15.10
N ASP A 301 -17.07 -5.79 -14.90
CA ASP A 301 -16.07 -5.06 -15.65
C ASP A 301 -15.49 -3.89 -14.85
N TRP A 302 -14.41 -3.33 -15.38
CA TRP A 302 -13.74 -2.20 -14.76
C TRP A 302 -14.47 -0.90 -15.09
N ASN A 303 -14.80 -0.15 -14.04
CA ASN A 303 -15.53 1.09 -14.20
C ASN A 303 -15.13 2.14 -13.17
N ASP A 304 -15.48 3.40 -13.44
CA ASP A 304 -15.27 4.52 -12.54
C ASP A 304 -16.40 4.61 -11.53
N MET A 305 -16.06 4.52 -10.25
CA MET A 305 -17.00 4.52 -9.12
C MET A 305 -17.56 5.89 -8.76
N GLY A 306 -17.07 6.96 -9.40
CA GLY A 306 -17.31 8.33 -9.02
C GLY A 306 -16.28 8.89 -8.02
N LYS A 307 -16.37 10.20 -7.76
CA LYS A 307 -15.48 10.87 -6.79
C LYS A 307 -15.82 10.52 -5.34
N LEU A 308 -17.11 10.35 -5.03
CA LEU A 308 -17.59 9.80 -3.77
C LEU A 308 -18.20 8.43 -4.01
N TRP A 309 -17.77 7.48 -3.22
CA TRP A 309 -18.22 6.10 -3.28
C TRP A 309 -18.26 5.50 -1.87
N VAL A 310 -18.96 4.40 -1.70
CA VAL A 310 -18.94 3.62 -0.46
C VAL A 310 -18.23 2.29 -0.71
N PRO A 311 -17.56 1.70 0.29
CA PRO A 311 -16.83 0.44 0.12
C PRO A 311 -17.73 -0.72 -0.31
N ASN A 312 -17.14 -1.77 -0.84
CA ASN A 312 -17.79 -3.06 -1.00
C ASN A 312 -17.51 -3.97 0.23
N GLU A 313 -18.11 -5.18 0.24
CA GLU A 313 -17.94 -6.12 1.35
C GLU A 313 -16.48 -6.59 1.52
N ILE A 314 -15.74 -6.81 0.43
CA ILE A 314 -14.36 -7.27 0.52
C ILE A 314 -13.48 -6.17 1.13
N GLU A 315 -13.69 -4.93 0.76
CA GLU A 315 -12.97 -3.78 1.32
C GLU A 315 -13.19 -3.64 2.82
N VAL A 316 -14.37 -4.03 3.33
CA VAL A 316 -14.73 -3.92 4.74
C VAL A 316 -14.44 -5.21 5.52
N TYR A 317 -14.77 -6.37 4.97
CA TYR A 317 -14.76 -7.66 5.70
C TYR A 317 -13.64 -8.61 5.25
N GLY A 318 -12.96 -8.30 4.13
CA GLY A 318 -11.96 -9.18 3.53
C GLY A 318 -12.55 -10.35 2.73
N CYS A 319 -13.86 -10.46 2.68
CA CYS A 319 -14.59 -11.49 1.93
C CYS A 319 -15.99 -11.00 1.56
N GLN A 320 -16.59 -11.67 0.60
CA GLN A 320 -18.03 -11.55 0.32
C GLN A 320 -18.82 -12.28 1.40
N VAL A 321 -19.84 -11.64 1.92
CA VAL A 321 -20.75 -12.20 2.93
C VAL A 321 -22.17 -12.36 2.34
N TRP A 322 -22.72 -11.27 1.81
CA TRP A 322 -24.07 -11.20 1.25
C TRP A 322 -24.11 -10.80 -0.22
N SER A 323 -23.04 -10.23 -0.76
CA SER A 323 -22.97 -9.85 -2.17
C SER A 323 -22.91 -11.08 -3.08
N ALA A 324 -23.20 -10.88 -4.36
CA ALA A 324 -23.14 -11.95 -5.36
C ALA A 324 -21.71 -12.47 -5.51
N SER A 325 -21.59 -13.79 -5.62
CA SER A 325 -20.31 -14.45 -5.90
C SER A 325 -19.82 -14.13 -7.30
N PHE A 326 -18.52 -13.94 -7.43
CA PHE A 326 -17.87 -13.83 -8.72
C PHE A 326 -17.93 -15.16 -9.48
N PRO A 327 -18.11 -15.16 -10.80
CA PRO A 327 -17.84 -16.32 -11.61
C PRO A 327 -16.36 -16.75 -11.49
N ASN A 328 -16.11 -18.07 -11.61
CA ASN A 328 -14.77 -18.63 -11.36
C ASN A 328 -13.64 -17.98 -12.18
N ALA A 329 -13.91 -17.57 -13.42
CA ALA A 329 -12.92 -16.91 -14.27
C ALA A 329 -12.58 -15.49 -13.81
N GLU A 330 -13.52 -14.81 -13.19
CA GLU A 330 -13.39 -13.43 -12.72
C GLU A 330 -12.81 -13.37 -11.30
N VAL A 331 -12.96 -14.44 -10.52
CA VAL A 331 -12.34 -14.55 -9.19
C VAL A 331 -10.81 -14.46 -9.28
N GLN A 332 -10.19 -15.02 -10.29
CA GLN A 332 -8.73 -14.91 -10.47
C GLN A 332 -8.31 -13.47 -10.81
N ALA A 333 -9.04 -12.80 -11.71
CA ALA A 333 -8.80 -11.40 -12.02
C ALA A 333 -9.04 -10.51 -10.79
N TRP A 334 -10.07 -10.81 -10.03
CA TRP A 334 -10.40 -10.14 -8.78
C TRP A 334 -9.33 -10.39 -7.70
N ALA A 335 -8.91 -11.63 -7.50
CA ALA A 335 -7.86 -11.97 -6.53
C ALA A 335 -6.50 -11.35 -6.87
N SER A 336 -6.22 -11.14 -8.15
CA SER A 336 -4.96 -10.52 -8.61
C SER A 336 -5.06 -9.01 -8.80
N HIS A 337 -6.26 -8.45 -9.07
CA HIS A 337 -6.44 -7.05 -9.47
C HIS A 337 -7.68 -6.38 -8.87
N GLY A 338 -8.42 -7.09 -8.03
CA GLY A 338 -9.71 -6.67 -7.50
C GLY A 338 -9.67 -6.00 -6.14
N ALA A 339 -10.77 -6.11 -5.40
CA ALA A 339 -10.88 -5.49 -4.10
C ALA A 339 -9.98 -6.15 -3.07
N VAL A 340 -9.32 -5.31 -2.31
CA VAL A 340 -8.47 -5.68 -1.17
C VAL A 340 -9.12 -5.12 0.08
N GLN A 341 -9.09 -5.88 1.18
CA GLN A 341 -9.59 -5.34 2.45
C GLN A 341 -8.76 -4.12 2.84
N TYR A 342 -9.44 -3.01 3.12
CA TYR A 342 -8.74 -1.84 3.65
C TYR A 342 -8.08 -2.16 4.98
N PRO A 343 -6.80 -1.80 5.15
CA PRO A 343 -6.08 -1.99 6.40
C PRO A 343 -6.81 -1.40 7.62
N LEU A 344 -7.59 -0.34 7.44
CA LEU A 344 -8.44 0.24 8.48
C LEU A 344 -9.42 -0.78 9.08
N PHE A 345 -9.95 -1.68 8.27
CA PHE A 345 -10.92 -2.69 8.67
C PHE A 345 -10.29 -4.06 8.92
N ALA A 346 -9.07 -4.29 8.42
CA ALA A 346 -8.30 -5.52 8.56
C ALA A 346 -7.62 -5.60 9.94
N THR A 347 -8.34 -5.45 11.03
CA THR A 347 -7.73 -5.44 12.35
C THR A 347 -7.52 -6.83 12.90
N THR A 348 -6.28 -7.16 13.22
CA THR A 348 -5.94 -8.30 14.09
C THR A 348 -6.54 -8.07 15.48
N GLY A 349 -7.36 -8.98 15.94
CA GLY A 349 -7.92 -8.93 17.30
C GLY A 349 -9.40 -8.53 17.40
N GLY A 350 -10.18 -8.67 16.33
CA GLY A 350 -11.65 -8.61 16.40
C GLY A 350 -12.24 -7.21 16.63
N ARG A 351 -11.50 -6.16 16.30
CA ARG A 351 -12.02 -4.80 16.42
C ARG A 351 -13.01 -4.50 15.32
N ILE A 352 -14.25 -4.31 15.70
CA ILE A 352 -15.35 -3.84 14.84
C ILE A 352 -15.50 -2.31 14.87
N CYS A 353 -14.74 -1.61 15.71
CA CYS A 353 -14.94 -0.20 16.01
C CYS A 353 -14.85 0.71 14.77
N ASN A 354 -13.97 0.38 13.81
CA ASN A 354 -13.85 1.18 12.59
C ASN A 354 -15.00 0.97 11.61
N ARG A 355 -15.76 -0.13 11.74
CA ARG A 355 -16.99 -0.40 10.98
C ARG A 355 -18.21 0.25 11.59
N VAL A 356 -18.19 0.50 12.90
CA VAL A 356 -19.24 1.21 13.62
C VAL A 356 -19.08 2.71 13.43
N LYS A 357 -20.06 3.35 12.80
CA LYS A 357 -19.98 4.78 12.50
C LYS A 357 -21.05 5.54 13.27
N ALA A 358 -20.62 6.67 13.86
CA ALA A 358 -21.55 7.63 14.45
C ALA A 358 -22.20 8.51 13.37
N ILE A 359 -23.33 9.12 13.68
CA ILE A 359 -23.94 10.14 12.83
C ILE A 359 -23.20 11.47 13.05
N ALA A 360 -22.80 12.15 11.99
CA ALA A 360 -22.17 13.46 12.10
C ALA A 360 -23.09 14.43 12.87
N GLY A 361 -22.53 15.08 13.89
CA GLY A 361 -23.29 15.92 14.82
C GLY A 361 -24.00 15.17 15.96
N SER A 362 -23.97 13.83 15.98
CA SER A 362 -24.58 12.99 17.01
C SER A 362 -23.69 11.82 17.40
N PRO A 363 -22.56 12.07 18.10
CA PRO A 363 -21.52 11.05 18.32
C PRO A 363 -21.96 9.86 19.20
N SER A 364 -23.06 10.00 19.94
CA SER A 364 -23.67 8.90 20.71
C SER A 364 -24.62 8.00 19.89
N SER A 365 -24.95 8.40 18.67
CA SER A 365 -25.90 7.69 17.81
C SER A 365 -25.15 6.95 16.70
N ARG A 366 -25.25 5.62 16.68
CA ARG A 366 -24.70 4.77 15.62
C ARG A 366 -25.71 4.61 14.49
N SER A 367 -25.21 4.38 13.28
CA SER A 367 -26.06 4.12 12.12
C SER A 367 -25.58 2.93 11.30
N THR A 368 -26.52 2.23 10.70
CA THR A 368 -26.25 1.34 9.56
C THR A 368 -25.86 2.20 8.36
N TRP A 369 -24.97 1.69 7.51
CA TRP A 369 -24.52 2.40 6.33
C TRP A 369 -24.39 1.49 5.11
N TRP A 370 -24.65 2.06 3.93
CA TRP A 370 -24.65 1.35 2.66
C TRP A 370 -23.26 0.93 2.18
N LEU A 371 -23.21 -0.20 1.49
CA LEU A 371 -22.11 -0.63 0.64
C LEU A 371 -22.49 -0.46 -0.85
N CYS A 372 -21.49 -0.46 -1.74
CA CYS A 372 -21.70 -0.26 -3.19
C CYS A 372 -22.14 -1.51 -3.95
N VAL A 373 -22.44 -2.60 -3.26
CA VAL A 373 -22.75 -3.91 -3.88
C VAL A 373 -24.17 -4.33 -3.59
N ALA A 374 -24.79 -4.96 -4.61
CA ALA A 374 -26.11 -5.57 -4.49
C ALA A 374 -26.04 -6.82 -3.61
N HIS A 375 -27.15 -7.13 -2.91
CA HIS A 375 -27.29 -8.38 -2.17
C HIS A 375 -27.41 -9.56 -3.16
N GLY A 376 -26.57 -10.55 -2.99
CA GLY A 376 -26.64 -11.80 -3.77
C GLY A 376 -27.87 -12.62 -3.35
N GLY A 377 -28.57 -13.18 -4.30
CA GLY A 377 -29.74 -14.02 -4.03
C GLY A 377 -31.03 -13.29 -3.65
N ALA A 378 -30.99 -11.95 -3.48
CA ALA A 378 -32.18 -11.16 -3.15
C ALA A 378 -32.27 -9.92 -4.07
N SER A 379 -33.16 -9.97 -5.05
CA SER A 379 -33.28 -8.93 -6.07
C SER A 379 -33.66 -7.52 -5.57
N PRO A 380 -34.32 -7.32 -4.43
CA PRO A 380 -34.58 -5.97 -3.94
C PRO A 380 -33.54 -5.44 -2.92
N GLY A 381 -32.48 -6.23 -2.61
CA GLY A 381 -31.56 -5.88 -1.53
C GLY A 381 -30.23 -5.30 -1.97
N ALA A 382 -29.63 -4.46 -1.14
CA ALA A 382 -28.25 -4.04 -1.22
C ALA A 382 -27.52 -4.32 0.12
N CYS A 383 -26.19 -4.51 0.05
CA CYS A 383 -25.38 -4.82 1.22
C CYS A 383 -25.17 -3.59 2.11
N VAL A 384 -25.09 -3.84 3.40
CA VAL A 384 -24.87 -2.81 4.43
C VAL A 384 -23.87 -3.26 5.47
N VAL A 385 -23.32 -2.29 6.20
CA VAL A 385 -22.70 -2.50 7.49
C VAL A 385 -23.70 -2.10 8.58
N GLY A 386 -24.06 -3.02 9.43
CA GLY A 386 -24.98 -2.78 10.54
C GLY A 386 -24.42 -1.80 11.58
N GLY A 387 -25.29 -1.21 12.38
CA GLY A 387 -24.89 -0.29 13.45
C GLY A 387 -23.99 -0.93 14.53
N GLY A 388 -23.88 -2.25 14.55
CA GLY A 388 -22.93 -3.03 15.36
C GLY A 388 -21.63 -3.38 14.66
N GLY A 389 -21.48 -3.03 13.36
CA GLY A 389 -20.31 -3.37 12.55
C GLY A 389 -20.39 -4.74 11.85
N ASP A 390 -21.54 -5.40 11.94
CA ASP A 390 -21.85 -6.68 11.29
C ASP A 390 -22.22 -6.49 9.81
N ALA A 391 -22.02 -7.52 9.00
CA ALA A 391 -22.47 -7.53 7.62
C ALA A 391 -23.99 -7.82 7.56
N GLY A 392 -24.70 -7.13 6.68
CA GLY A 392 -26.13 -7.31 6.47
C GLY A 392 -26.58 -6.95 5.07
N GLY A 393 -27.84 -7.19 4.80
CA GLY A 393 -28.54 -6.75 3.60
C GLY A 393 -29.86 -6.08 3.98
N ASN A 394 -30.22 -5.06 3.24
CA ASN A 394 -31.49 -4.35 3.38
C ASN A 394 -32.14 -4.07 2.03
N LEU A 395 -33.47 -3.91 2.05
CA LEU A 395 -34.20 -3.46 0.87
C LEU A 395 -33.64 -2.12 0.37
N THR A 396 -33.55 -1.96 -0.93
CA THR A 396 -32.99 -0.73 -1.54
C THR A 396 -33.79 0.53 -1.23
N THR A 397 -35.08 0.38 -0.88
CA THR A 397 -35.96 1.47 -0.46
C THR A 397 -35.93 1.76 1.04
N TYR A 398 -35.18 0.97 1.82
CA TYR A 398 -35.19 1.15 3.27
C TYR A 398 -34.71 2.55 3.67
N ALA A 399 -35.54 3.28 4.40
CA ALA A 399 -35.17 4.53 5.04
C ALA A 399 -34.49 4.25 6.38
N GLY A 400 -33.58 5.11 6.82
CA GLY A 400 -32.86 4.93 8.09
C GLY A 400 -31.42 4.48 7.92
N ILE A 401 -30.96 4.29 6.67
CA ILE A 401 -29.57 3.99 6.35
C ILE A 401 -28.88 5.24 5.80
N ARG A 402 -27.61 5.39 6.10
CA ARG A 402 -26.80 6.55 5.72
C ARG A 402 -25.62 6.13 4.88
N ALA A 403 -24.86 7.08 4.39
CA ALA A 403 -23.59 6.84 3.71
C ALA A 403 -22.45 7.54 4.47
N PRO A 404 -21.27 6.92 4.61
CA PRO A 404 -20.04 7.63 4.87
C PRO A 404 -19.64 8.44 3.62
N LEU A 405 -18.76 9.41 3.79
CA LEU A 405 -18.18 10.19 2.69
C LEU A 405 -16.74 9.76 2.40
#